data_f883f927a4170719a345ff57872f1a23
#
_entry.id   f883f927a4170719a345ff57872f1a23
#
_cell.length_a   1.000
_cell.length_b   1.000
_cell.length_c   1.000
_cell.angle_alpha   90.00
_cell.angle_beta   90.00
_cell.angle_gamma   90.00
#
_symmetry.space_group_name_H-M   'P 1'
#
loop_
_entity.id
_entity.type
_entity.pdbx_description
1 polymer ?
#
loop_
_entity_poly.entity_id
_entity_poly.type
_entity_poly.pdbx_seq_one_letter_code
_entity_poly.pdbx_strand_id
1 'polypeptide(L)' 'MDLVDLIITVCALAAPAQCEEQNLRFQWRGSLQQCAMAAPPYIAQWIGEHPKWSAVRWRCEYLHARDKAETNL' A
#
# COMPACT_ATOMS: atom_id res chain seq x y z
N MET A 1 -3.40 -2.88 18.90
CA MET A 1 -3.72 -2.61 17.49
C MET A 1 -2.51 -1.96 16.84
N ASP A 2 -2.08 -2.52 15.74
CA ASP A 2 -0.92 -1.99 15.05
C ASP A 2 -1.33 -1.10 13.91
N LEU A 3 -0.52 -0.09 13.64
CA LEU A 3 -0.66 0.70 12.43
C LEU A 3 0.10 0.00 11.31
N VAL A 4 -0.56 -0.16 10.19
CA VAL A 4 0.04 -0.72 8.99
C VAL A 4 -0.01 0.29 7.87
N ASP A 5 0.92 0.13 6.95
CA ASP A 5 1.03 0.93 5.75
C ASP A 5 0.79 0.00 4.56
N LEU A 6 -0.29 0.22 3.86
CA LEU A 6 -0.56 -0.51 2.62
C LEU A 6 0.13 0.26 1.49
N ILE A 7 1.13 -0.36 0.91
CA ILE A 7 1.94 0.27 -0.13
C ILE A 7 1.52 -0.32 -1.47
N ILE A 8 0.99 0.54 -2.32
CA ILE A 8 0.46 0.16 -3.63
C ILE A 8 1.38 0.73 -4.69
N THR A 9 1.93 -0.12 -5.54
CA THR A 9 2.67 0.34 -6.71
C THR A 9 1.67 0.55 -7.83
N VAL A 10 1.58 1.78 -8.30
CA VAL A 10 0.65 2.17 -9.36
C VAL A 10 1.43 2.70 -10.55
N CYS A 11 0.90 2.44 -11.73
CA CYS A 11 1.52 2.90 -12.97
C CYS A 11 0.47 3.64 -13.79
N ALA A 12 0.90 4.71 -14.48
CA ALA A 12 0.00 5.50 -15.30
C ALA A 12 -0.47 4.69 -16.51
N LEU A 13 -1.76 4.73 -16.79
CA LEU A 13 -2.31 4.01 -17.94
C LEU A 13 -1.76 4.54 -19.25
N ALA A 14 -1.59 5.86 -19.34
CA ALA A 14 -1.09 6.50 -20.56
C ALA A 14 0.43 6.34 -20.73
N ALA A 15 1.14 6.05 -19.63
CA ALA A 15 2.59 5.90 -19.67
C ALA A 15 2.99 4.80 -18.69
N PRO A 16 2.90 3.52 -19.10
CA PRO A 16 3.11 2.40 -18.17
C PRO A 16 4.48 2.33 -17.53
N ALA A 17 5.47 3.04 -18.08
CA ALA A 17 6.79 3.12 -17.45
C ALA A 17 6.82 4.09 -16.29
N GLN A 18 5.82 4.95 -16.14
CA GLN A 18 5.72 5.89 -15.04
C GLN A 18 4.96 5.24 -13.90
N CYS A 19 5.69 4.82 -12.88
CA CYS A 19 5.11 4.15 -11.72
C CYS A 19 5.54 4.88 -10.46
N GLU A 20 4.67 4.83 -9.45
CA GLU A 20 5.00 5.38 -8.15
C GLU A 20 4.30 4.58 -7.06
N GLU A 21 4.72 4.78 -5.82
CA GLU A 21 4.12 4.10 -4.68
C GLU A 21 3.15 5.04 -3.96
N GLN A 22 1.98 4.50 -3.64
CA GLN A 22 0.98 5.18 -2.83
C GLN A 22 0.87 4.45 -1.50
N ASN A 23 0.68 5.21 -0.44
CA ASN A 23 0.65 4.66 0.91
C ASN A 23 -0.70 4.96 1.55
N LEU A 24 -1.35 3.90 2.06
CA LEU A 24 -2.60 4.01 2.82
C LEU A 24 -2.35 3.47 4.22
N ARG A 25 -2.56 4.31 5.23
CA ARG A 25 -2.36 3.93 6.63
C ARG A 25 -3.67 3.57 7.26
N PHE A 26 -3.66 2.48 8.02
CA PHE A 26 -4.83 2.12 8.81
C PHE A 26 -4.45 1.20 9.95
N GLN A 27 -5.38 1.03 10.89
CA GLN A 27 -5.20 0.10 11.99
C GLN A 27 -5.55 -1.29 11.53
N TRP A 28 -4.74 -2.26 11.93
CA TRP A 28 -4.91 -3.63 11.49
C TRP A 28 -4.62 -4.61 12.63
N ARG A 29 -5.45 -5.60 12.73
CA ARG A 29 -5.25 -6.75 13.61
C ARG A 29 -5.04 -7.97 12.74
N GLY A 30 -3.94 -8.67 12.94
CA GLY A 30 -3.63 -9.86 12.18
C GLY A 30 -2.28 -9.73 11.51
N SER A 31 -1.96 -10.67 10.65
CA SER A 31 -0.67 -10.72 9.99
C SER A 31 -0.62 -9.76 8.81
N LEU A 32 0.58 -9.45 8.37
CA LEU A 32 0.77 -8.66 7.16
C LEU A 32 0.25 -9.39 5.94
N GLN A 33 0.35 -10.71 5.91
CA GLN A 33 -0.18 -11.50 4.82
C GLN A 33 -1.70 -11.35 4.73
N GLN A 34 -2.39 -11.38 5.87
CA GLN A 34 -3.84 -11.17 5.90
C GLN A 34 -4.20 -9.76 5.44
N CYS A 35 -3.40 -8.78 5.82
CA CYS A 35 -3.58 -7.41 5.38
C CYS A 35 -3.50 -7.33 3.85
N ALA A 36 -2.47 -7.94 3.26
CA ALA A 36 -2.31 -7.93 1.81
C ALA A 36 -3.48 -8.62 1.10
N MET A 37 -4.02 -9.69 1.70
CA MET A 37 -5.16 -10.40 1.14
C MET A 37 -6.46 -9.61 1.27
N ALA A 38 -6.56 -8.75 2.27
CA ALA A 38 -7.72 -7.91 2.48
C ALA A 38 -7.65 -6.58 1.73
N ALA A 39 -6.52 -6.30 1.09
CA ALA A 39 -6.26 -5.02 0.46
C ALA A 39 -7.08 -4.72 -0.81
N PRO A 40 -7.46 -5.71 -1.65
CA PRO A 40 -8.12 -5.41 -2.93
C PRO A 40 -9.29 -4.42 -2.86
N PRO A 41 -10.23 -4.50 -1.89
CA PRO A 41 -11.29 -3.49 -1.83
C PRO A 41 -10.80 -2.07 -1.62
N TYR A 42 -9.75 -1.90 -0.80
CA TYR A 42 -9.16 -0.58 -0.55
C TYR A 42 -8.46 -0.05 -1.79
N ILE A 43 -7.76 -0.94 -2.49
CA ILE A 43 -7.07 -0.60 -3.73
C ILE A 43 -8.08 -0.22 -4.80
N ALA A 44 -9.18 -0.98 -4.92
CA ALA A 44 -10.23 -0.68 -5.88
C ALA A 44 -10.83 0.68 -5.63
N GLN A 45 -11.03 1.06 -4.38
CA GLN A 45 -11.54 2.37 -4.02
C GLN A 45 -10.58 3.47 -4.46
N TRP A 46 -9.30 3.27 -4.18
CA TRP A 46 -8.27 4.25 -4.57
C TRP A 46 -8.24 4.41 -6.09
N ILE A 47 -8.25 3.29 -6.82
CA ILE A 47 -8.24 3.31 -8.30
C ILE A 47 -9.49 4.00 -8.85
N GLY A 48 -10.65 3.78 -8.20
CA GLY A 48 -11.89 4.43 -8.59
C GLY A 48 -11.80 5.95 -8.49
N GLU A 49 -11.01 6.44 -7.53
CA GLU A 49 -10.78 7.88 -7.35
C GLU A 49 -9.64 8.41 -8.23
N HIS A 50 -8.84 7.51 -8.80
CA HIS A 50 -7.68 7.87 -9.62
C HIS A 50 -7.67 7.03 -10.90
N PRO A 51 -8.64 7.27 -11.80
CA PRO A 51 -8.87 6.37 -12.95
C PRO A 51 -7.75 6.35 -13.98
N LYS A 52 -6.80 7.28 -13.88
CA LYS A 52 -5.65 7.30 -14.80
C LYS A 52 -4.52 6.37 -14.37
N TRP A 53 -4.68 5.69 -13.24
CA TRP A 53 -3.66 4.81 -12.65
C TRP A 53 -4.17 3.39 -12.57
N SER A 54 -3.26 2.43 -12.64
CA SER A 54 -3.57 1.03 -12.38
C SER A 54 -2.66 0.50 -11.29
N ALA A 55 -3.19 -0.36 -10.44
CA ALA A 55 -2.39 -1.00 -9.40
C ALA A 55 -1.74 -2.25 -9.98
N VAL A 56 -0.40 -2.35 -9.86
CA VAL A 56 0.33 -3.50 -10.40
C VAL A 56 0.76 -4.45 -9.31
N ARG A 57 0.95 -3.96 -8.09
CA ARG A 57 1.27 -4.81 -6.94
C ARG A 57 1.07 -4.01 -5.67
N TRP A 58 1.03 -4.70 -4.55
CA TRP A 58 0.89 -4.07 -3.25
C TRP A 58 1.48 -4.96 -2.18
N ARG A 59 1.75 -4.34 -1.02
CA ARG A 59 2.20 -5.04 0.16
C ARG A 59 1.78 -4.26 1.39
N CYS A 60 1.75 -4.92 2.54
CA CYS A 60 1.53 -4.28 3.83
C CYS A 60 2.81 -4.32 4.64
N GLU A 61 3.07 -3.25 5.40
CA GLU A 61 4.21 -3.17 6.31
C GLU A 61 3.76 -2.57 7.64
N TYR A 62 4.37 -2.99 8.73
CA TYR A 62 4.14 -2.35 10.00
C TYR A 62 4.91 -1.04 10.06
N LEU A 63 4.22 0.04 10.40
CA LEU A 63 4.88 1.34 10.57
C LEU A 63 5.91 1.29 11.69
N HIS A 64 5.58 0.59 12.76
CA HIS A 64 6.48 0.45 13.89
C HIS A 64 7.83 -0.17 13.48
N ALA A 65 7.80 -1.18 12.63
CA ALA A 65 9.02 -1.82 12.16
C ALA A 65 9.86 -0.87 11.31
N ARG A 66 9.21 -0.05 10.48
CA ARG A 66 9.90 0.94 9.65
C ARG A 66 10.55 2.01 10.51
N ASP A 67 9.82 2.53 11.50
CA ASP A 67 10.35 3.54 12.40
C ASP A 67 11.56 3.01 13.15
N LYS A 68 11.49 1.76 13.60
CA LYS A 68 12.58 1.14 14.31
C LYS A 68 13.81 0.99 13.42
N ALA A 69 13.62 0.63 12.16
CA ALA A 69 14.72 0.50 11.21
C ALA A 69 15.36 1.86 10.96
N GLU A 70 14.58 2.91 10.84
CA GLU A 70 15.09 4.26 10.66
C GLU A 70 15.86 4.73 11.87
N THR A 71 15.40 4.39 13.06
CA THR A 71 16.06 4.78 14.31
C THR A 71 17.44 4.15 14.43
N ASN A 72 17.63 2.97 13.87
CA ASN A 72 18.92 2.28 13.93
C ASN A 72 19.96 2.83 12.97
N LEU A 73 19.54 3.69 12.09
CA LEU A 73 20.48 4.34 11.17
C LEU A 73 21.13 5.55 11.82
#